data_bb7a3083200a70cd7a75927a37793e95
#
_entry.id   bb7a3083200a70cd7a75927a37793e95
#
_cell.length_a   1.000
_cell.length_b   1.000
_cell.length_c   1.000
_cell.angle_alpha   90.00
_cell.angle_beta   90.00
_cell.angle_gamma   90.00
#
_symmetry.space_group_name_H-M   'P 1'
#
loop_
_entity.id
_entity.type
_entity.pdbx_description
1 polymer ?
#
loop_
_entity_poly.entity_id
_entity_poly.type
_entity_poly.pdbx_seq_one_letter_code
_entity_poly.pdbx_strand_id
1 'polypeptide(L)'
;MKIKELVSALERFAPLPLQDGFDNAGLQIGLTDADATGALLCLDVTEAVLDEAIALGYNVVISHHPLIFKGYKSITGRDYVERCILKAIKNDIVVYAAHTNLDNAPGGVNFKIAEKIGLKNVRILEAKENALVKLTTFVPTAQAEDVRKALFDAGCGNIGNYDLCSYNMEGEGTFRAWEGATPYCGAIGELHTEREVRIETIIPAYKKAATVKALLAAHPYEEPVYDIYPLQNSWPQAGAGVIGELEVPETELEFLKRIKKTFEVGCLRHNKLLGREIQTVALCGGAGAFLMPLAIRNRADVFITGEIKYHDYFGHDTDILLAEIGHYESEQYTKEIFYTIIRDLFPHFEVQMTKVNTNPIKYM
;
A
#
# COMPACT_ATOMS: atom_id res chain seq x y z
N MET A 1 16.33 -9.77 16.56
CA MET A 1 15.66 -9.57 15.27
C MET A 1 16.38 -8.47 14.51
N LYS A 2 16.64 -8.66 13.22
CA LYS A 2 17.24 -7.61 12.42
C LYS A 2 16.20 -6.57 11.97
N ILE A 3 16.59 -5.32 11.84
CA ILE A 3 15.68 -4.23 11.39
C ILE A 3 15.10 -4.55 10.02
N LYS A 4 15.86 -5.18 9.11
CA LYS A 4 15.37 -5.59 7.80
C LYS A 4 14.19 -6.58 7.84
N GLU A 5 14.07 -7.39 8.90
CA GLU A 5 12.93 -8.31 9.06
C GLU A 5 11.66 -7.53 9.36
N LEU A 6 11.78 -6.47 10.19
CA LEU A 6 10.69 -5.55 10.50
C LEU A 6 10.26 -4.75 9.26
N VAL A 7 11.23 -4.16 8.54
CA VAL A 7 10.98 -3.44 7.26
C VAL A 7 10.29 -4.36 6.25
N SER A 8 10.80 -5.59 6.06
CA SER A 8 10.19 -6.57 5.15
C SER A 8 8.76 -6.95 5.54
N ALA A 9 8.42 -6.94 6.83
CA ALA A 9 7.06 -7.20 7.29
C ALA A 9 6.11 -6.05 6.88
N LEU A 10 6.54 -4.80 7.05
CA LEU A 10 5.79 -3.63 6.63
C LEU A 10 5.62 -3.58 5.10
N GLU A 11 6.68 -3.88 4.34
CA GLU A 11 6.64 -3.90 2.88
C GLU A 11 5.84 -5.07 2.29
N ARG A 12 5.67 -6.18 3.01
CA ARG A 12 4.72 -7.23 2.61
C ARG A 12 3.27 -6.77 2.73
N PHE A 13 2.95 -5.97 3.76
CA PHE A 13 1.62 -5.41 3.95
C PHE A 13 1.35 -4.28 2.95
N ALA A 14 2.28 -3.34 2.84
CA ALA A 14 2.20 -2.17 1.96
C ALA A 14 3.43 -2.08 1.05
N PRO A 15 3.46 -2.83 -0.07
CA PRO A 15 4.61 -2.85 -0.98
C PRO A 15 4.97 -1.46 -1.50
N LEU A 16 6.25 -1.09 -1.48
CA LEU A 16 6.73 0.22 -1.94
C LEU A 16 6.27 0.60 -3.36
N PRO A 17 6.16 -0.32 -4.34
CA PRO A 17 5.64 0.02 -5.67
C PRO A 17 4.17 0.47 -5.70
N LEU A 18 3.43 0.40 -4.59
CA LEU A 18 2.10 0.98 -4.48
C LEU A 18 2.13 2.49 -4.24
N GLN A 19 3.28 3.08 -3.87
CA GLN A 19 3.41 4.52 -3.68
C GLN A 19 3.12 5.30 -4.96
N ASP A 20 2.75 6.56 -4.79
CA ASP A 20 2.54 7.48 -5.90
C ASP A 20 3.89 8.00 -6.45
N GLY A 21 3.89 8.42 -7.72
CA GLY A 21 5.14 8.76 -8.43
C GLY A 21 5.91 9.97 -7.87
N PHE A 22 5.28 10.78 -7.01
CA PHE A 22 5.91 11.93 -6.34
C PHE A 22 6.48 11.59 -4.96
N ASP A 23 6.16 10.40 -4.42
CA ASP A 23 6.41 10.00 -3.04
C ASP A 23 7.84 9.48 -2.82
N ASN A 24 8.24 9.40 -1.55
CA ASN A 24 9.51 8.86 -1.08
C ASN A 24 9.30 7.95 0.14
N ALA A 25 8.39 6.98 0.05
CA ALA A 25 8.20 5.96 1.07
C ALA A 25 9.39 4.99 1.13
N GLY A 26 9.53 4.29 2.25
CA GLY A 26 10.58 3.30 2.49
C GLY A 26 11.62 3.74 3.52
N LEU A 27 12.81 3.15 3.44
CA LEU A 27 13.92 3.48 4.32
C LEU A 27 14.42 4.90 4.07
N GLN A 28 14.36 5.74 5.10
CA GLN A 28 14.76 7.13 5.05
C GLN A 28 16.20 7.34 5.56
N ILE A 29 16.54 6.71 6.67
CA ILE A 29 17.82 6.87 7.37
C ILE A 29 18.24 5.54 7.99
N GLY A 30 19.53 5.24 7.97
CA GLY A 30 20.16 4.18 8.75
C GLY A 30 20.37 2.87 8.00
N LEU A 31 20.89 1.88 8.71
CA LEU A 31 21.27 0.57 8.20
C LEU A 31 20.40 -0.52 8.79
N THR A 32 19.79 -1.35 7.95
CA THR A 32 18.82 -2.36 8.34
C THR A 32 19.41 -3.69 8.81
N ASP A 33 20.72 -3.89 8.68
CA ASP A 33 21.42 -5.10 9.16
C ASP A 33 21.69 -5.10 10.69
N ALA A 34 21.47 -3.96 11.36
CA ALA A 34 21.55 -3.86 12.81
C ALA A 34 20.44 -4.63 13.51
N ASP A 35 20.67 -5.00 14.79
CA ASP A 35 19.62 -5.58 15.63
C ASP A 35 18.66 -4.50 16.10
N ALA A 36 17.35 -4.77 16.00
CA ALA A 36 16.33 -3.89 16.50
C ALA A 36 16.19 -4.01 18.01
N THR A 37 16.29 -2.90 18.74
CA THR A 37 16.09 -2.82 20.20
C THR A 37 14.64 -2.52 20.57
N GLY A 38 13.93 -1.80 19.72
CA GLY A 38 12.52 -1.43 19.84
C GLY A 38 12.12 -0.46 18.74
N ALA A 39 10.82 -0.29 18.51
CA ALA A 39 10.28 0.62 17.52
C ALA A 39 9.31 1.64 18.13
N LEU A 40 9.48 2.92 17.77
CA LEU A 40 8.55 3.99 18.07
C LEU A 40 7.73 4.34 16.82
N LEU A 41 6.40 4.33 16.96
CA LEU A 41 5.46 4.58 15.87
C LEU A 41 4.93 6.00 15.95
N CYS A 42 4.98 6.74 14.84
CA CYS A 42 4.53 8.13 14.76
C CYS A 42 3.80 8.42 13.45
N LEU A 43 3.13 9.57 13.38
CA LEU A 43 2.65 10.10 12.10
C LEU A 43 3.78 10.83 11.40
N ASP A 44 4.40 11.77 12.10
CA ASP A 44 5.49 12.61 11.61
C ASP A 44 6.76 12.39 12.45
N VAL A 45 7.92 12.44 11.79
CA VAL A 45 9.21 12.43 12.48
C VAL A 45 9.61 13.85 12.85
N THR A 46 9.74 14.10 14.16
CA THR A 46 10.20 15.38 14.71
C THR A 46 11.38 15.17 15.65
N GLU A 47 12.07 16.26 16.02
CA GLU A 47 13.17 16.17 17.01
C GLU A 47 12.66 15.59 18.34
N ALA A 48 11.43 15.94 18.76
CA ALA A 48 10.82 15.43 20.00
C ALA A 48 10.50 13.93 19.94
N VAL A 49 10.04 13.41 18.78
CA VAL A 49 9.83 11.98 18.57
C VAL A 49 11.15 11.21 18.62
N LEU A 50 12.21 11.75 18.03
CA LEU A 50 13.54 11.14 18.13
C LEU A 50 14.09 11.16 19.56
N ASP A 51 13.86 12.25 20.32
CA ASP A 51 14.24 12.32 21.75
C ASP A 51 13.48 11.28 22.58
N GLU A 52 12.19 11.04 22.28
CA GLU A 52 11.41 9.98 22.93
C GLU A 52 11.98 8.58 22.58
N ALA A 53 12.34 8.32 21.32
CA ALA A 53 12.96 7.05 20.92
C ALA A 53 14.30 6.81 21.64
N ILE A 54 15.14 7.85 21.74
CA ILE A 54 16.42 7.81 22.49
C ILE A 54 16.17 7.50 23.95
N ALA A 55 15.22 8.17 24.59
CA ALA A 55 14.90 7.97 26.01
C ALA A 55 14.38 6.56 26.31
N LEU A 56 13.69 5.93 25.35
CA LEU A 56 13.21 4.55 25.43
C LEU A 56 14.30 3.51 25.11
N GLY A 57 15.43 3.92 24.53
CA GLY A 57 16.47 3.03 24.04
C GLY A 57 16.06 2.30 22.74
N TYR A 58 15.11 2.85 21.98
CA TYR A 58 14.66 2.30 20.71
C TYR A 58 15.49 2.86 19.55
N ASN A 59 15.89 1.98 18.66
CA ASN A 59 16.70 2.34 17.50
C ASN A 59 15.93 2.28 16.16
N VAL A 60 14.60 2.14 16.21
CA VAL A 60 13.76 2.21 15.00
C VAL A 60 12.62 3.21 15.22
N VAL A 61 12.42 4.12 14.26
CA VAL A 61 11.26 5.01 14.18
C VAL A 61 10.52 4.69 12.89
N ILE A 62 9.23 4.38 13.01
CA ILE A 62 8.35 4.08 11.88
C ILE A 62 7.32 5.19 11.81
N SER A 63 7.29 5.91 10.69
CA SER A 63 6.37 7.01 10.45
C SER A 63 5.45 6.74 9.27
N HIS A 64 4.33 7.47 9.23
CA HIS A 64 3.52 7.57 8.03
C HIS A 64 4.17 8.51 7.04
N HIS A 65 4.38 9.76 7.41
CA HIS A 65 4.99 10.75 6.54
C HIS A 65 6.51 10.53 6.43
N PRO A 66 7.07 10.59 5.20
CA PRO A 66 8.51 10.54 5.01
C PRO A 66 9.16 11.81 5.55
N LEU A 67 10.20 11.65 6.37
CA LEU A 67 11.00 12.78 6.85
C LEU A 67 11.70 13.49 5.68
N ILE A 68 12.23 12.70 4.74
CA ILE A 68 12.94 13.19 3.56
C ILE A 68 12.00 13.10 2.36
N PHE A 69 11.17 14.13 2.16
CA PHE A 69 10.27 14.18 1.01
C PHE A 69 10.98 14.63 -0.28
N LYS A 70 11.96 15.51 -0.15
CA LYS A 70 12.79 15.99 -1.27
C LYS A 70 14.25 15.76 -0.98
N GLY A 71 15.04 15.43 -2.02
CA GLY A 71 16.48 15.19 -1.88
C GLY A 71 17.23 16.42 -1.36
N TYR A 72 18.19 16.20 -0.44
CA TYR A 72 19.06 17.23 0.13
C TYR A 72 20.43 17.25 -0.59
N LYS A 73 20.93 18.44 -0.91
CA LYS A 73 22.29 18.63 -1.46
C LYS A 73 23.34 18.72 -0.35
N SER A 74 22.94 19.08 0.86
CA SER A 74 23.84 19.18 2.03
C SER A 74 23.01 18.99 3.29
N ILE A 75 23.61 18.48 4.36
CA ILE A 75 22.98 18.28 5.66
C ILE A 75 23.81 19.04 6.69
N THR A 76 23.31 20.18 7.15
CA THR A 76 24.04 21.14 7.99
C THR A 76 23.25 21.59 9.24
N GLY A 77 22.02 21.09 9.41
CA GLY A 77 21.15 21.42 10.54
C GLY A 77 20.35 22.72 10.40
N ARG A 78 20.23 23.26 9.16
CA ARG A 78 19.54 24.55 8.92
C ARG A 78 18.05 24.51 9.16
N ASP A 79 17.40 23.39 8.82
CA ASP A 79 15.97 23.19 9.03
C ASP A 79 15.70 22.00 9.97
N TYR A 80 14.43 21.77 10.29
CA TYR A 80 14.07 20.71 11.23
C TYR A 80 14.37 19.31 10.66
N VAL A 81 14.23 19.13 9.34
CA VAL A 81 14.52 17.84 8.68
C VAL A 81 15.99 17.51 8.77
N GLU A 82 16.88 18.47 8.42
CA GLU A 82 18.33 18.30 8.55
C GLU A 82 18.74 18.00 10.02
N ARG A 83 18.11 18.68 11.01
CA ARG A 83 18.36 18.39 12.45
C ARG A 83 17.89 17.00 12.85
N CYS A 84 16.72 16.55 12.38
CA CYS A 84 16.24 15.18 12.60
C CYS A 84 17.18 14.15 11.96
N ILE A 85 17.63 14.37 10.73
CA ILE A 85 18.61 13.49 10.05
C ILE A 85 19.89 13.37 10.87
N LEU A 86 20.47 14.50 11.29
CA LEU A 86 21.70 14.50 12.10
C LEU A 86 21.50 13.82 13.45
N LYS A 87 20.36 14.04 14.11
CA LYS A 87 20.03 13.41 15.39
C LYS A 87 19.87 11.90 15.23
N ALA A 88 19.13 11.43 14.23
CA ALA A 88 18.93 10.01 13.95
C ALA A 88 20.27 9.31 13.67
N ILE A 89 21.13 9.87 12.79
CA ILE A 89 22.42 9.29 12.45
C ILE A 89 23.35 9.23 13.69
N LYS A 90 23.41 10.29 14.51
CA LYS A 90 24.27 10.34 15.70
C LYS A 90 23.87 9.35 16.80
N ASN A 91 22.62 8.87 16.79
CA ASN A 91 22.09 7.95 17.79
C ASN A 91 21.75 6.57 17.20
N ASP A 92 22.28 6.25 16.01
CA ASP A 92 22.06 4.97 15.30
C ASP A 92 20.59 4.60 15.15
N ILE A 93 19.69 5.60 14.98
CA ILE A 93 18.26 5.40 14.78
C ILE A 93 17.99 5.22 13.29
N VAL A 94 17.32 4.13 12.95
CA VAL A 94 16.76 3.86 11.63
C VAL A 94 15.37 4.48 11.52
N VAL A 95 15.15 5.26 10.46
CA VAL A 95 13.85 5.88 10.14
C VAL A 95 13.27 5.23 8.89
N TYR A 96 12.07 4.69 9.01
CA TYR A 96 11.30 4.09 7.91
C TYR A 96 9.95 4.79 7.80
N ALA A 97 9.50 5.06 6.57
CA ALA A 97 8.20 5.66 6.29
C ALA A 97 7.34 4.74 5.41
N ALA A 98 6.07 4.57 5.76
CA ALA A 98 5.05 3.99 4.89
C ALA A 98 3.95 5.03 4.67
N HIS A 99 3.96 5.64 3.51
CA HIS A 99 3.15 6.80 3.14
C HIS A 99 2.10 6.41 2.09
N THR A 100 2.13 6.93 0.88
CA THR A 100 1.11 6.63 -0.12
C THR A 100 1.07 5.15 -0.53
N ASN A 101 2.15 4.39 -0.35
CA ASN A 101 2.09 2.93 -0.47
C ASN A 101 1.15 2.29 0.56
N LEU A 102 1.06 2.83 1.78
CA LEU A 102 0.14 2.37 2.81
C LEU A 102 -1.28 2.90 2.57
N ASP A 103 -1.43 4.14 2.03
CA ASP A 103 -2.74 4.68 1.65
C ASP A 103 -3.40 3.83 0.57
N ASN A 104 -2.60 3.36 -0.41
CA ASN A 104 -3.04 2.57 -1.55
C ASN A 104 -3.15 1.07 -1.26
N ALA A 105 -2.68 0.59 -0.11
CA ALA A 105 -2.70 -0.83 0.24
C ALA A 105 -4.06 -1.29 0.76
N PRO A 106 -4.45 -2.55 0.49
CA PRO A 106 -5.59 -3.17 1.16
C PRO A 106 -5.41 -3.15 2.69
N GLY A 107 -6.42 -2.73 3.43
CA GLY A 107 -6.31 -2.61 4.89
C GLY A 107 -5.44 -1.44 5.39
N GLY A 108 -4.98 -0.56 4.50
CA GLY A 108 -4.18 0.61 4.83
C GLY A 108 -4.99 1.77 5.43
N VAL A 109 -4.46 3.00 5.32
CA VAL A 109 -4.96 4.18 6.03
C VAL A 109 -6.44 4.44 5.77
N ASN A 110 -6.86 4.42 4.51
CA ASN A 110 -8.25 4.69 4.13
C ASN A 110 -9.22 3.63 4.69
N PHE A 111 -8.79 2.37 4.75
CA PHE A 111 -9.56 1.30 5.39
C PHE A 111 -9.63 1.48 6.91
N LYS A 112 -8.56 1.97 7.56
CA LYS A 112 -8.56 2.28 8.99
C LYS A 112 -9.52 3.43 9.30
N ILE A 113 -9.59 4.47 8.48
CA ILE A 113 -10.57 5.55 8.61
C ILE A 113 -11.99 4.98 8.47
N ALA A 114 -12.24 4.14 7.46
CA ALA A 114 -13.53 3.49 7.25
C ALA A 114 -13.95 2.60 8.44
N GLU A 115 -13.00 1.85 9.02
CA GLU A 115 -13.19 1.05 10.25
C GLU A 115 -13.62 1.93 11.44
N LYS A 116 -12.93 3.06 11.65
CA LYS A 116 -13.25 4.02 12.74
C LYS A 116 -14.64 4.64 12.56
N ILE A 117 -15.09 4.84 11.33
CA ILE A 117 -16.44 5.32 11.00
C ILE A 117 -17.48 4.19 11.17
N GLY A 118 -17.07 2.94 11.06
CA GLY A 118 -17.96 1.77 11.11
C GLY A 118 -18.60 1.45 9.77
N LEU A 119 -17.95 1.79 8.65
CA LEU A 119 -18.46 1.50 7.30
C LEU A 119 -18.47 0.00 7.00
N LYS A 120 -19.48 -0.42 6.24
CA LYS A 120 -19.65 -1.76 5.67
C LYS A 120 -19.41 -1.71 4.15
N ASN A 121 -19.22 -2.87 3.53
CA ASN A 121 -19.07 -3.01 2.08
C ASN A 121 -17.98 -2.08 1.50
N VAL A 122 -16.88 -1.90 2.25
CA VAL A 122 -15.81 -0.98 1.91
C VAL A 122 -15.04 -1.49 0.70
N ARG A 123 -14.88 -0.63 -0.31
CA ARG A 123 -14.08 -0.88 -1.52
C ARG A 123 -13.24 0.33 -1.87
N ILE A 124 -12.18 0.11 -2.62
CA ILE A 124 -11.34 1.20 -3.17
C ILE A 124 -12.20 2.14 -4.03
N LEU A 125 -12.01 3.43 -3.86
CA LEU A 125 -12.71 4.46 -4.63
C LEU A 125 -12.07 4.66 -6.01
N GLU A 126 -10.75 4.76 -6.08
CA GLU A 126 -9.98 4.84 -7.32
C GLU A 126 -8.99 3.68 -7.40
N ALA A 127 -9.36 2.66 -8.17
CA ALA A 127 -8.51 1.49 -8.36
C ALA A 127 -7.23 1.83 -9.15
N LYS A 128 -6.11 1.19 -8.80
CA LYS A 128 -4.82 1.45 -9.46
C LYS A 128 -4.83 0.89 -10.88
N GLU A 129 -4.54 1.75 -11.85
CA GLU A 129 -4.44 1.38 -13.27
C GLU A 129 -3.03 0.92 -13.64
N ASN A 130 -2.91 0.15 -14.75
CA ASN A 130 -1.64 -0.35 -15.29
C ASN A 130 -0.78 -1.11 -14.26
N ALA A 131 -1.41 -1.66 -13.23
CA ALA A 131 -0.77 -2.35 -12.12
C ALA A 131 -0.73 -3.87 -12.28
N LEU A 132 -1.35 -4.41 -13.32
CA LEU A 132 -1.47 -5.83 -13.56
C LEU A 132 -0.77 -6.25 -14.87
N VAL A 133 -0.18 -7.44 -14.87
CA VAL A 133 0.32 -8.10 -16.07
C VAL A 133 -0.17 -9.54 -16.12
N LYS A 134 -0.26 -10.10 -17.33
CA LYS A 134 -0.48 -11.53 -17.55
C LYS A 134 0.86 -12.18 -17.85
N LEU A 135 1.18 -13.26 -17.17
CA LEU A 135 2.26 -14.16 -17.51
C LEU A 135 1.67 -15.36 -18.26
N THR A 136 2.32 -15.72 -19.38
CA THR A 136 2.05 -16.93 -20.14
C THR A 136 3.34 -17.74 -20.24
N THR A 137 3.27 -19.04 -20.05
CA THR A 137 4.41 -19.97 -20.25
C THR A 137 3.91 -21.31 -20.80
N PHE A 138 4.82 -22.10 -21.33
CA PHE A 138 4.54 -23.37 -21.98
C PHE A 138 5.40 -24.47 -21.31
N VAL A 139 4.76 -25.45 -20.71
CA VAL A 139 5.42 -26.41 -19.81
C VAL A 139 5.08 -27.82 -20.26
N PRO A 140 6.05 -28.77 -20.35
CA PRO A 140 5.74 -30.17 -20.58
C PRO A 140 4.66 -30.65 -19.63
N THR A 141 3.69 -31.43 -20.15
CA THR A 141 2.47 -31.78 -19.41
C THR A 141 2.77 -32.41 -18.03
N ALA A 142 3.83 -33.20 -17.92
CA ALA A 142 4.20 -33.86 -16.67
C ALA A 142 4.69 -32.91 -15.56
N GLN A 143 5.23 -31.72 -15.91
CA GLN A 143 5.77 -30.72 -14.99
C GLN A 143 4.85 -29.51 -14.79
N ALA A 144 3.71 -29.45 -15.49
CA ALA A 144 2.82 -28.32 -15.48
C ALA A 144 2.29 -27.98 -14.07
N GLU A 145 2.02 -28.99 -13.24
CA GLU A 145 1.53 -28.79 -11.87
C GLU A 145 2.59 -28.12 -10.97
N ASP A 146 3.84 -28.60 -11.04
CA ASP A 146 4.94 -28.06 -10.22
C ASP A 146 5.25 -26.61 -10.59
N VAL A 147 5.29 -26.30 -11.89
CA VAL A 147 5.51 -24.95 -12.38
C VAL A 147 4.35 -24.03 -11.97
N ARG A 148 3.11 -24.47 -12.12
CA ARG A 148 1.92 -23.73 -11.71
C ARG A 148 1.94 -23.41 -10.22
N LYS A 149 2.29 -24.43 -9.40
CA LYS A 149 2.44 -24.23 -7.94
C LYS A 149 3.50 -23.20 -7.62
N ALA A 150 4.67 -23.24 -8.27
CA ALA A 150 5.74 -22.26 -8.06
C ALA A 150 5.31 -20.83 -8.42
N LEU A 151 4.50 -20.67 -9.49
CA LEU A 151 3.92 -19.38 -9.86
C LEU A 151 2.94 -18.88 -8.80
N PHE A 152 2.08 -19.73 -8.27
CA PHE A 152 1.13 -19.37 -7.20
C PHE A 152 1.85 -19.01 -5.90
N ASP A 153 2.86 -19.77 -5.51
CA ASP A 153 3.70 -19.50 -4.33
C ASP A 153 4.44 -18.14 -4.48
N ALA A 154 4.75 -17.71 -5.71
CA ALA A 154 5.28 -16.39 -6.02
C ALA A 154 4.23 -15.27 -6.01
N GLY A 155 2.94 -15.60 -5.80
CA GLY A 155 1.82 -14.67 -5.64
C GLY A 155 1.06 -14.36 -6.91
N CYS A 156 1.07 -15.25 -7.89
CA CYS A 156 0.22 -15.18 -9.07
C CYS A 156 -1.22 -15.65 -8.77
N GLY A 157 -2.16 -15.27 -9.66
CA GLY A 157 -3.51 -15.84 -9.69
C GLY A 157 -4.46 -15.31 -8.64
N ASN A 158 -4.27 -14.11 -8.11
CA ASN A 158 -5.22 -13.49 -7.19
C ASN A 158 -6.16 -12.55 -7.95
N ILE A 159 -7.47 -12.86 -7.94
CA ILE A 159 -8.52 -12.08 -8.62
C ILE A 159 -9.70 -11.90 -7.66
N GLY A 160 -9.86 -10.71 -7.09
CA GLY A 160 -10.88 -10.44 -6.08
C GLY A 160 -10.75 -11.39 -4.88
N ASN A 161 -11.79 -12.16 -4.60
CA ASN A 161 -11.82 -13.15 -3.51
C ASN A 161 -11.40 -14.56 -3.94
N TYR A 162 -10.79 -14.70 -5.13
CA TYR A 162 -10.29 -15.97 -5.64
C TYR A 162 -8.77 -15.96 -5.71
N ASP A 163 -8.14 -17.04 -5.30
CA ASP A 163 -6.73 -17.32 -5.43
C ASP A 163 -6.47 -18.50 -6.39
N LEU A 164 -5.20 -18.77 -6.67
CA LEU A 164 -4.75 -19.87 -7.53
C LEU A 164 -5.42 -19.87 -8.93
N CYS A 165 -5.78 -18.69 -9.43
CA CYS A 165 -6.42 -18.56 -10.72
C CYS A 165 -5.40 -18.70 -11.86
N SER A 166 -5.64 -19.66 -12.73
CA SER A 166 -4.93 -19.82 -14.00
C SER A 166 -5.85 -20.33 -15.09
N TYR A 167 -5.50 -20.07 -16.33
CA TYR A 167 -6.12 -20.73 -17.48
C TYR A 167 -5.08 -21.65 -18.11
N ASN A 168 -5.47 -22.89 -18.38
CA ASN A 168 -4.56 -23.92 -18.89
C ASN A 168 -5.13 -24.48 -20.19
N MET A 169 -4.25 -24.66 -21.20
CA MET A 169 -4.60 -25.20 -22.49
C MET A 169 -3.52 -26.19 -22.94
N GLU A 170 -3.92 -27.39 -23.29
CA GLU A 170 -3.02 -28.39 -23.88
C GLU A 170 -2.70 -28.04 -25.33
N GLY A 171 -1.46 -28.27 -25.72
CA GLY A 171 -0.99 -28.03 -27.08
C GLY A 171 0.32 -28.76 -27.36
N GLU A 172 0.94 -28.43 -28.47
CA GLU A 172 2.22 -28.96 -28.88
C GLU A 172 3.18 -27.82 -29.18
N GLY A 173 4.34 -27.83 -28.49
CA GLY A 173 5.47 -26.95 -28.76
C GLY A 173 6.47 -27.61 -29.68
N THR A 174 7.16 -26.87 -30.53
CA THR A 174 8.21 -27.36 -31.38
C THR A 174 9.48 -26.56 -31.22
N PHE A 175 10.61 -27.27 -31.16
CA PHE A 175 11.93 -26.64 -31.12
C PHE A 175 13.00 -27.55 -31.76
N ARG A 176 14.15 -26.97 -32.07
CA ARG A 176 15.33 -27.68 -32.49
C ARG A 176 16.54 -27.17 -31.71
N ALA A 177 17.13 -28.03 -30.88
CA ALA A 177 18.31 -27.68 -30.13
C ALA A 177 19.55 -27.62 -31.05
N TRP A 178 20.38 -26.58 -30.84
CA TRP A 178 21.65 -26.39 -31.54
C TRP A 178 22.83 -26.93 -30.70
N GLU A 179 23.97 -27.03 -31.33
CA GLU A 179 25.24 -27.41 -30.66
C GLU A 179 25.53 -26.42 -29.51
N GLY A 180 25.78 -26.94 -28.30
CA GLY A 180 25.95 -26.16 -27.08
C GLY A 180 24.71 -26.09 -26.16
N ALA A 181 23.53 -26.48 -26.63
CA ALA A 181 22.34 -26.62 -25.79
C ALA A 181 22.35 -27.95 -25.02
N THR A 182 21.65 -27.97 -23.86
CA THR A 182 21.38 -29.15 -23.06
C THR A 182 19.87 -29.38 -22.95
N PRO A 183 19.20 -29.84 -24.04
CA PRO A 183 17.75 -29.92 -24.06
C PRO A 183 17.23 -30.95 -23.05
N TYR A 184 16.17 -30.61 -22.33
CA TYR A 184 15.44 -31.49 -21.42
C TYR A 184 14.86 -32.71 -22.14
N CYS A 185 14.37 -32.52 -23.38
CA CYS A 185 13.85 -33.56 -24.27
C CYS A 185 14.28 -33.27 -25.71
N GLY A 186 14.18 -34.26 -26.60
CA GLY A 186 14.64 -34.19 -27.99
C GLY A 186 16.15 -34.40 -28.15
N ALA A 187 16.64 -34.28 -29.39
CA ALA A 187 18.06 -34.45 -29.76
C ALA A 187 18.59 -33.19 -30.47
N ILE A 188 19.93 -32.95 -30.33
CA ILE A 188 20.58 -31.82 -30.99
C ILE A 188 20.49 -31.98 -32.52
N GLY A 189 20.10 -30.93 -33.22
CA GLY A 189 20.00 -30.88 -34.66
C GLY A 189 18.68 -31.40 -35.24
N GLU A 190 17.81 -32.02 -34.42
CA GLU A 190 16.55 -32.60 -34.84
C GLU A 190 15.37 -31.71 -34.43
N LEU A 191 14.32 -31.61 -35.25
CA LEU A 191 13.07 -30.98 -34.89
C LEU A 191 12.32 -31.90 -33.90
N HIS A 192 12.09 -31.39 -32.69
CA HIS A 192 11.32 -32.07 -31.65
C HIS A 192 9.93 -31.44 -31.51
N THR A 193 8.92 -32.27 -31.24
CA THR A 193 7.58 -31.83 -30.85
C THR A 193 7.29 -32.39 -29.47
N GLU A 194 6.96 -31.49 -28.52
CA GLU A 194 6.63 -31.85 -27.14
C GLU A 194 5.17 -31.47 -26.83
N ARG A 195 4.52 -32.35 -26.05
CA ARG A 195 3.19 -32.03 -25.51
C ARG A 195 3.33 -31.10 -24.31
N GLU A 196 2.75 -29.94 -24.43
CA GLU A 196 2.86 -28.86 -23.43
C GLU A 196 1.51 -28.38 -22.96
N VAL A 197 1.48 -27.84 -21.75
CA VAL A 197 0.38 -27.04 -21.20
C VAL A 197 0.79 -25.58 -21.27
N ARG A 198 0.03 -24.77 -21.99
CA ARG A 198 0.08 -23.31 -21.89
C ARG A 198 -0.59 -22.90 -20.58
N ILE A 199 0.14 -22.25 -19.68
CA ILE A 199 -0.34 -21.71 -18.42
C ILE A 199 -0.41 -20.20 -18.53
N GLU A 200 -1.59 -19.62 -18.28
CA GLU A 200 -1.79 -18.17 -18.19
C GLU A 200 -2.23 -17.80 -16.78
N THR A 201 -1.61 -16.78 -16.19
CA THR A 201 -1.99 -16.25 -14.87
C THR A 201 -1.77 -14.74 -14.81
N ILE A 202 -2.47 -14.08 -13.85
CA ILE A 202 -2.37 -12.65 -13.62
C ILE A 202 -1.52 -12.37 -12.39
N ILE A 203 -0.75 -11.28 -12.43
CA ILE A 203 0.11 -10.84 -11.32
C ILE A 203 0.13 -9.30 -11.22
N PRO A 204 0.29 -8.75 -10.02
CA PRO A 204 0.70 -7.36 -9.87
C PRO A 204 2.05 -7.12 -10.54
N ALA A 205 2.16 -6.05 -11.34
CA ALA A 205 3.35 -5.76 -12.17
C ALA A 205 4.65 -5.70 -11.35
N TYR A 206 4.59 -5.26 -10.09
CA TYR A 206 5.76 -5.18 -9.22
C TYR A 206 6.30 -6.56 -8.79
N LYS A 207 5.50 -7.63 -8.86
CA LYS A 207 5.93 -9.01 -8.57
C LYS A 207 6.59 -9.70 -9.75
N LYS A 208 6.59 -9.06 -10.94
CA LYS A 208 7.10 -9.66 -12.18
C LYS A 208 8.48 -10.33 -12.03
N ALA A 209 9.45 -9.62 -11.46
CA ALA A 209 10.82 -10.15 -11.33
C ALA A 209 10.89 -11.39 -10.42
N ALA A 210 10.18 -11.38 -9.29
CA ALA A 210 10.12 -12.52 -8.38
C ALA A 210 9.41 -13.71 -9.02
N THR A 211 8.33 -13.47 -9.75
CA THR A 211 7.57 -14.50 -10.47
C THR A 211 8.39 -15.13 -11.58
N VAL A 212 9.09 -14.33 -12.41
CA VAL A 212 9.97 -14.88 -13.45
C VAL A 212 11.09 -15.72 -12.84
N LYS A 213 11.68 -15.26 -11.73
CA LYS A 213 12.69 -16.04 -11.00
C LYS A 213 12.13 -17.40 -10.53
N ALA A 214 10.91 -17.44 -10.00
CA ALA A 214 10.26 -18.67 -9.58
C ALA A 214 9.95 -19.59 -10.76
N LEU A 215 9.47 -19.03 -11.88
CA LEU A 215 9.26 -19.76 -13.13
C LEU A 215 10.54 -20.45 -13.60
N LEU A 216 11.63 -19.69 -13.76
CA LEU A 216 12.92 -20.21 -14.25
C LEU A 216 13.51 -21.27 -13.33
N ALA A 217 13.26 -21.21 -12.03
CA ALA A 217 13.74 -22.19 -11.07
C ALA A 217 12.93 -23.51 -11.10
N ALA A 218 11.64 -23.44 -11.45
CA ALA A 218 10.75 -24.60 -11.45
C ALA A 218 10.61 -25.26 -12.84
N HIS A 219 10.91 -24.52 -13.90
CA HIS A 219 10.73 -25.00 -15.27
C HIS A 219 11.82 -26.02 -15.63
N PRO A 220 11.47 -27.15 -16.30
CA PRO A 220 12.45 -28.18 -16.65
C PRO A 220 13.39 -27.77 -17.79
N TYR A 221 12.99 -26.83 -18.65
CA TYR A 221 13.82 -26.33 -19.75
C TYR A 221 14.92 -25.39 -19.25
N GLU A 222 16.10 -25.45 -19.84
CA GLU A 222 17.19 -24.52 -19.56
C GLU A 222 16.84 -23.07 -20.00
N GLU A 223 16.07 -22.94 -21.10
CA GLU A 223 15.59 -21.68 -21.66
C GLU A 223 14.08 -21.76 -21.90
N PRO A 224 13.24 -21.62 -20.84
CA PRO A 224 11.80 -21.67 -21.01
C PRO A 224 11.25 -20.45 -21.70
N VAL A 225 10.26 -20.63 -22.58
CA VAL A 225 9.52 -19.55 -23.21
C VAL A 225 8.47 -19.01 -22.23
N TYR A 226 8.45 -17.72 -22.06
CA TYR A 226 7.38 -17.02 -21.34
C TYR A 226 7.15 -15.62 -21.92
N ASP A 227 5.91 -15.19 -21.84
CA ASP A 227 5.48 -13.86 -22.29
C ASP A 227 4.86 -13.08 -21.13
N ILE A 228 5.06 -11.76 -21.12
CA ILE A 228 4.44 -10.86 -20.14
C ILE A 228 3.71 -9.76 -20.88
N TYR A 229 2.37 -9.77 -20.73
CA TYR A 229 1.47 -8.79 -21.36
C TYR A 229 1.00 -7.79 -20.32
N PRO A 230 1.22 -6.46 -20.50
CA PRO A 230 0.56 -5.45 -19.68
C PRO A 230 -0.97 -5.54 -19.86
N LEU A 231 -1.71 -5.45 -18.77
CA LEU A 231 -3.16 -5.45 -18.79
C LEU A 231 -3.69 -4.03 -18.55
N GLN A 232 -4.73 -3.67 -19.30
CA GLN A 232 -5.46 -2.41 -19.09
C GLN A 232 -6.51 -2.49 -17.99
N ASN A 233 -6.69 -3.66 -17.39
CA ASN A 233 -7.57 -3.86 -16.25
C ASN A 233 -7.06 -3.05 -15.05
N SER A 234 -7.95 -2.30 -14.41
CA SER A 234 -7.66 -1.71 -13.12
C SER A 234 -7.49 -2.80 -12.05
N TRP A 235 -6.70 -2.53 -11.03
CA TRP A 235 -6.51 -3.45 -9.90
C TRP A 235 -7.35 -3.00 -8.69
N PRO A 236 -8.54 -3.59 -8.48
CA PRO A 236 -9.51 -3.10 -7.50
C PRO A 236 -9.10 -3.37 -6.04
N GLN A 237 -8.02 -4.13 -5.81
CA GLN A 237 -7.51 -4.41 -4.46
C GLN A 237 -6.54 -3.34 -3.95
N ALA A 238 -6.04 -2.44 -4.81
CA ALA A 238 -5.15 -1.36 -4.41
C ALA A 238 -5.52 -0.06 -5.14
N GLY A 239 -5.35 1.08 -4.46
CA GLY A 239 -5.66 2.39 -5.02
C GLY A 239 -6.03 3.42 -3.97
N ALA A 240 -6.42 4.60 -4.41
CA ALA A 240 -6.64 5.76 -3.57
C ALA A 240 -8.09 5.85 -3.04
N GLY A 241 -8.21 6.24 -1.77
CA GLY A 241 -9.48 6.42 -1.09
C GLY A 241 -10.34 5.16 -1.03
N VAL A 242 -11.41 5.22 -0.28
CA VAL A 242 -12.40 4.15 -0.20
C VAL A 242 -13.82 4.71 -0.20
N ILE A 243 -14.78 3.87 -0.55
CA ILE A 243 -16.22 4.13 -0.43
C ILE A 243 -16.89 2.93 0.24
N GLY A 244 -17.83 3.20 1.12
CA GLY A 244 -18.59 2.19 1.86
C GLY A 244 -19.92 2.74 2.33
N GLU A 245 -20.64 1.97 3.13
CA GLU A 245 -22.00 2.28 3.56
C GLU A 245 -22.11 2.25 5.08
N LEU A 246 -22.91 3.15 5.64
CA LEU A 246 -23.36 3.04 7.01
C LEU A 246 -24.40 1.91 7.12
N GLU A 247 -24.38 1.17 8.21
CA GLU A 247 -25.38 0.13 8.48
C GLU A 247 -26.78 0.73 8.67
N VAL A 248 -26.84 1.91 9.30
CA VAL A 248 -28.05 2.69 9.50
C VAL A 248 -27.79 4.10 9.01
N PRO A 249 -28.65 4.68 8.14
CA PRO A 249 -28.50 6.07 7.72
C PRO A 249 -28.57 7.05 8.90
N GLU A 250 -27.80 8.12 8.82
CA GLU A 250 -27.75 9.20 9.82
C GLU A 250 -28.11 10.54 9.18
N THR A 251 -28.67 11.47 9.95
CA THR A 251 -28.79 12.86 9.47
C THR A 251 -27.39 13.45 9.30
N GLU A 252 -27.22 14.39 8.35
CA GLU A 252 -25.94 15.04 8.10
C GLU A 252 -25.31 15.62 9.37
N LEU A 253 -26.10 16.25 10.22
CA LEU A 253 -25.61 16.89 11.44
C LEU A 253 -25.16 15.86 12.50
N GLU A 254 -25.87 14.76 12.66
CA GLU A 254 -25.49 13.66 13.57
C GLU A 254 -24.21 13.02 13.09
N PHE A 255 -24.14 12.72 11.79
CA PHE A 255 -22.94 12.17 11.16
C PHE A 255 -21.71 13.06 11.37
N LEU A 256 -21.79 14.38 11.05
CA LEU A 256 -20.68 15.31 11.25
C LEU A 256 -20.24 15.42 12.71
N LYS A 257 -21.20 15.44 13.66
CA LYS A 257 -20.89 15.43 15.11
C LYS A 257 -20.16 14.16 15.52
N ARG A 258 -20.59 12.99 15.00
CA ARG A 258 -19.98 11.71 15.28
C ARG A 258 -18.55 11.64 14.72
N ILE A 259 -18.33 12.07 13.47
CA ILE A 259 -17.00 12.13 12.86
C ILE A 259 -16.09 13.08 13.65
N LYS A 260 -16.58 14.27 13.98
CA LYS A 260 -15.82 15.22 14.81
C LYS A 260 -15.34 14.59 16.12
N LYS A 261 -16.20 13.81 16.79
CA LYS A 261 -15.85 13.12 18.03
C LYS A 261 -14.89 11.94 17.79
N THR A 262 -15.15 11.11 16.78
CA THR A 262 -14.36 9.90 16.49
C THR A 262 -12.91 10.22 16.15
N PHE A 263 -12.68 11.30 15.40
CA PHE A 263 -11.36 11.73 14.96
C PHE A 263 -10.74 12.84 15.82
N GLU A 264 -11.40 13.22 16.93
CA GLU A 264 -10.94 14.26 17.86
C GLU A 264 -10.70 15.61 17.17
N VAL A 265 -11.55 15.94 16.18
CA VAL A 265 -11.39 17.11 15.31
C VAL A 265 -11.67 18.40 16.08
N GLY A 266 -10.68 19.30 16.15
CA GLY A 266 -10.84 20.60 16.79
C GLY A 266 -11.85 21.51 16.04
N CYS A 267 -11.71 21.58 14.71
CA CYS A 267 -12.61 22.35 13.83
C CYS A 267 -12.90 21.54 12.56
N LEU A 268 -14.14 21.07 12.39
CA LEU A 268 -14.61 20.43 11.18
C LEU A 268 -15.18 21.49 10.24
N ARG A 269 -14.72 21.50 8.98
CA ARG A 269 -15.25 22.39 7.93
C ARG A 269 -16.14 21.59 6.98
N HIS A 270 -17.24 22.18 6.53
CA HIS A 270 -18.15 21.56 5.57
C HIS A 270 -18.82 22.61 4.68
N ASN A 271 -19.34 22.18 3.52
CA ASN A 271 -20.19 23.02 2.67
C ASN A 271 -21.63 23.08 3.24
N LYS A 272 -22.55 23.64 2.47
CA LYS A 272 -23.97 23.72 2.85
C LYS A 272 -24.55 22.31 3.06
N LEU A 273 -25.31 22.12 4.14
CA LEU A 273 -26.09 20.90 4.37
C LEU A 273 -27.17 20.75 3.29
N LEU A 274 -27.33 19.53 2.77
CA LEU A 274 -28.25 19.21 1.67
C LEU A 274 -29.65 18.83 2.15
N GLY A 275 -29.81 18.57 3.46
CA GLY A 275 -31.07 18.21 4.08
C GLY A 275 -31.50 16.75 3.81
N ARG A 276 -30.53 15.88 3.64
CA ARG A 276 -30.76 14.44 3.40
C ARG A 276 -30.00 13.56 4.41
N GLU A 277 -30.30 12.26 4.40
CA GLU A 277 -29.58 11.30 5.21
C GLU A 277 -28.27 10.88 4.51
N ILE A 278 -27.26 10.52 5.32
CA ILE A 278 -25.99 9.96 4.89
C ILE A 278 -26.07 8.45 5.03
N GLN A 279 -25.85 7.74 3.95
CA GLN A 279 -25.69 6.29 3.93
C GLN A 279 -24.40 5.89 3.20
N THR A 280 -24.11 6.47 2.04
CA THR A 280 -22.90 6.18 1.25
C THR A 280 -21.82 7.21 1.56
N VAL A 281 -20.71 6.72 2.08
CA VAL A 281 -19.56 7.55 2.50
C VAL A 281 -18.35 7.25 1.65
N ALA A 282 -17.84 8.24 0.94
CA ALA A 282 -16.52 8.18 0.32
C ALA A 282 -15.51 8.95 1.17
N LEU A 283 -14.26 8.49 1.21
CA LEU A 283 -13.23 9.13 2.00
C LEU A 283 -11.82 8.93 1.43
N CYS A 284 -10.94 9.87 1.78
CA CYS A 284 -9.51 9.75 1.59
C CYS A 284 -8.79 10.56 2.68
N GLY A 285 -7.88 9.93 3.43
CA GLY A 285 -7.02 10.60 4.40
C GLY A 285 -6.14 11.67 3.77
N GLY A 286 -5.59 12.57 4.59
CA GLY A 286 -4.66 13.59 4.14
C GLY A 286 -5.22 14.54 3.08
N ALA A 287 -4.44 14.80 2.04
CA ALA A 287 -4.78 15.72 0.94
C ALA A 287 -5.59 15.02 -0.18
N GLY A 288 -6.70 14.36 0.17
CA GLY A 288 -7.49 13.51 -0.72
C GLY A 288 -8.51 14.23 -1.63
N ALA A 289 -8.58 15.56 -1.64
CA ALA A 289 -9.63 16.31 -2.36
C ALA A 289 -9.70 16.03 -3.86
N PHE A 290 -8.63 15.52 -4.48
CA PHE A 290 -8.60 15.14 -5.91
C PHE A 290 -9.59 14.00 -6.24
N LEU A 291 -10.02 13.21 -5.25
CA LEU A 291 -11.00 12.13 -5.41
C LEU A 291 -12.47 12.58 -5.34
N MET A 292 -12.73 13.84 -5.01
CA MET A 292 -14.09 14.37 -4.90
C MET A 292 -14.93 14.16 -6.18
N PRO A 293 -14.43 14.40 -7.40
CA PRO A 293 -15.20 14.13 -8.61
C PRO A 293 -15.59 12.65 -8.75
N LEU A 294 -14.76 11.75 -8.26
CA LEU A 294 -15.02 10.31 -8.29
C LEU A 294 -16.04 9.90 -7.22
N ALA A 295 -15.99 10.52 -6.04
CA ALA A 295 -17.01 10.35 -4.99
C ALA A 295 -18.40 10.76 -5.51
N ILE A 296 -18.51 11.90 -6.19
CA ILE A 296 -19.76 12.38 -6.83
C ILE A 296 -20.25 11.38 -7.89
N ARG A 297 -19.38 10.92 -8.79
CA ARG A 297 -19.73 9.91 -9.81
C ARG A 297 -20.23 8.60 -9.22
N ASN A 298 -19.69 8.20 -8.06
CA ASN A 298 -20.14 7.02 -7.32
C ASN A 298 -21.35 7.31 -6.42
N ARG A 299 -21.95 8.51 -6.49
CA ARG A 299 -23.15 8.93 -5.73
C ARG A 299 -22.96 8.80 -4.22
N ALA A 300 -21.78 9.16 -3.72
CA ALA A 300 -21.57 9.27 -2.30
C ALA A 300 -22.42 10.44 -1.73
N ASP A 301 -23.01 10.25 -0.56
CA ASP A 301 -23.76 11.29 0.14
C ASP A 301 -22.81 12.31 0.78
N VAL A 302 -21.63 11.82 1.23
CA VAL A 302 -20.58 12.63 1.84
C VAL A 302 -19.20 12.20 1.34
N PHE A 303 -18.31 13.17 1.18
CA PHE A 303 -16.88 12.94 0.97
C PHE A 303 -16.09 13.53 2.13
N ILE A 304 -15.29 12.66 2.80
CA ILE A 304 -14.45 13.03 3.94
C ILE A 304 -12.99 13.06 3.50
N THR A 305 -12.27 14.13 3.85
CA THR A 305 -10.81 14.19 3.62
C THR A 305 -10.14 15.12 4.64
N GLY A 306 -8.80 15.08 4.70
CA GLY A 306 -8.03 15.91 5.60
C GLY A 306 -7.95 17.37 5.15
N GLU A 307 -7.88 17.62 3.84
CA GLU A 307 -7.66 18.96 3.29
C GLU A 307 -8.53 19.23 2.06
N ILE A 308 -9.25 20.36 2.09
CA ILE A 308 -10.01 20.90 0.96
C ILE A 308 -9.67 22.37 0.77
N LYS A 309 -9.22 22.77 -0.42
CA LYS A 309 -8.94 24.16 -0.72
C LYS A 309 -10.24 24.97 -0.78
N TYR A 310 -10.16 26.25 -0.43
CA TYR A 310 -11.33 27.14 -0.39
C TYR A 310 -12.19 27.09 -1.66
N HIS A 311 -11.57 27.10 -2.83
CA HIS A 311 -12.30 27.09 -4.10
C HIS A 311 -12.93 25.74 -4.46
N ASP A 312 -12.47 24.65 -3.87
CA ASP A 312 -12.99 23.30 -4.13
C ASP A 312 -14.32 23.04 -3.38
N TYR A 313 -14.77 23.97 -2.52
CA TYR A 313 -16.09 23.92 -1.90
C TYR A 313 -17.21 24.42 -2.79
N PHE A 314 -16.90 25.20 -3.85
CA PHE A 314 -17.93 25.81 -4.68
C PHE A 314 -18.54 24.80 -5.67
N GLY A 315 -19.85 24.99 -5.94
CA GLY A 315 -20.56 24.19 -6.94
C GLY A 315 -21.16 22.89 -6.43
N HIS A 316 -21.00 22.58 -5.13
CA HIS A 316 -21.46 21.31 -4.53
C HIS A 316 -22.67 21.47 -3.59
N ASP A 317 -23.51 22.49 -3.84
CA ASP A 317 -24.66 22.80 -2.97
C ASP A 317 -25.81 21.81 -3.09
N THR A 318 -25.77 20.87 -4.05
CA THR A 318 -26.86 19.92 -4.34
C THR A 318 -26.41 18.48 -4.54
N ASP A 319 -25.12 18.21 -4.71
CA ASP A 319 -24.61 16.92 -5.12
C ASP A 319 -23.97 16.10 -3.98
N ILE A 320 -23.11 16.70 -3.16
CA ILE A 320 -22.39 15.97 -2.13
C ILE A 320 -22.12 16.86 -0.90
N LEU A 321 -22.21 16.27 0.30
CA LEU A 321 -21.70 16.90 1.51
C LEU A 321 -20.18 16.73 1.56
N LEU A 322 -19.44 17.83 1.71
CA LEU A 322 -17.98 17.82 1.91
C LEU A 322 -17.69 17.97 3.39
N ALA A 323 -16.82 17.11 3.92
CA ALA A 323 -16.39 17.17 5.31
C ALA A 323 -14.85 17.14 5.39
N GLU A 324 -14.26 18.28 5.76
CA GLU A 324 -12.83 18.40 5.99
C GLU A 324 -12.54 18.24 7.49
N ILE A 325 -11.77 17.25 7.85
CA ILE A 325 -11.54 16.85 9.24
C ILE A 325 -10.13 17.14 9.75
N GLY A 326 -9.25 17.66 8.89
CA GLY A 326 -7.85 17.91 9.20
C GLY A 326 -6.93 16.75 8.76
N HIS A 327 -5.75 17.12 8.30
CA HIS A 327 -4.75 16.16 7.80
C HIS A 327 -4.31 15.19 8.90
N TYR A 328 -3.80 15.74 10.00
CA TYR A 328 -3.37 14.95 11.16
C TYR A 328 -4.50 14.09 11.71
N GLU A 329 -5.67 14.67 11.89
CA GLU A 329 -6.84 14.04 12.48
C GLU A 329 -7.30 12.83 11.63
N SER A 330 -7.23 12.94 10.30
CA SER A 330 -7.62 11.85 9.40
C SER A 330 -6.64 10.67 9.44
N GLU A 331 -5.35 10.91 9.68
CA GLU A 331 -4.28 9.91 9.56
C GLU A 331 -3.66 9.46 10.87
N GLN A 332 -3.97 10.10 12.01
CA GLN A 332 -3.36 9.80 13.31
C GLN A 332 -3.45 8.33 13.73
N TYR A 333 -4.43 7.58 13.22
CA TYR A 333 -4.65 6.17 13.50
C TYR A 333 -3.78 5.22 12.65
N THR A 334 -2.97 5.74 11.75
CA THR A 334 -1.98 4.95 10.98
C THR A 334 -1.01 4.19 11.91
N LYS A 335 -0.69 4.77 13.07
CA LYS A 335 0.12 4.12 14.10
C LYS A 335 -0.47 2.79 14.58
N GLU A 336 -1.81 2.65 14.61
CA GLU A 336 -2.49 1.41 14.98
C GLU A 336 -2.26 0.30 13.94
N ILE A 337 -2.16 0.66 12.64
CA ILE A 337 -1.86 -0.29 11.58
C ILE A 337 -0.46 -0.86 11.79
N PHE A 338 0.54 -0.01 11.97
CA PHE A 338 1.91 -0.44 12.25
C PHE A 338 1.99 -1.31 13.50
N TYR A 339 1.31 -0.90 14.56
CA TYR A 339 1.28 -1.63 15.82
C TYR A 339 0.72 -3.05 15.64
N THR A 340 -0.40 -3.17 14.92
CA THR A 340 -1.03 -4.47 14.64
C THR A 340 -0.10 -5.37 13.83
N ILE A 341 0.46 -4.88 12.72
CA ILE A 341 1.40 -5.65 11.88
C ILE A 341 2.57 -6.19 12.70
N ILE A 342 3.16 -5.33 13.53
CA ILE A 342 4.34 -5.69 14.32
C ILE A 342 3.98 -6.69 15.41
N ARG A 343 2.88 -6.47 16.13
CA ARG A 343 2.46 -7.37 17.22
C ARG A 343 2.04 -8.74 16.73
N ASP A 344 1.38 -8.83 15.59
CA ASP A 344 0.94 -10.10 15.02
C ASP A 344 2.13 -10.95 14.55
N LEU A 345 3.15 -10.34 13.97
CA LEU A 345 4.31 -11.05 13.43
C LEU A 345 5.45 -11.21 14.45
N PHE A 346 5.58 -10.28 15.41
CA PHE A 346 6.66 -10.23 16.37
C PHE A 346 6.11 -9.94 17.78
N PRO A 347 5.35 -10.86 18.40
CA PRO A 347 4.60 -10.61 19.65
C PRO A 347 5.47 -10.22 20.86
N HIS A 348 6.76 -10.55 20.84
CA HIS A 348 7.71 -10.24 21.92
C HIS A 348 8.60 -9.03 21.63
N PHE A 349 8.41 -8.36 20.47
CA PHE A 349 9.20 -7.19 20.12
C PHE A 349 8.65 -5.94 20.80
N GLU A 350 9.55 -5.11 21.34
CA GLU A 350 9.18 -3.85 21.99
C GLU A 350 8.74 -2.82 20.93
N VAL A 351 7.47 -2.41 21.01
CA VAL A 351 6.88 -1.41 20.11
C VAL A 351 5.92 -0.53 20.88
N GLN A 352 6.03 0.79 20.68
CA GLN A 352 5.15 1.78 21.30
C GLN A 352 4.72 2.83 20.26
N MET A 353 3.51 3.38 20.45
CA MET A 353 3.09 4.59 19.76
C MET A 353 3.65 5.79 20.51
N THR A 354 4.16 6.79 19.77
CA THR A 354 4.66 8.03 20.36
C THR A 354 3.59 8.73 21.22
N LYS A 355 4.00 9.32 22.32
CA LYS A 355 3.18 10.21 23.14
C LYS A 355 3.25 11.66 22.65
N VAL A 356 4.17 11.97 21.74
CA VAL A 356 4.31 13.29 21.16
C VAL A 356 3.17 13.53 20.18
N ASN A 357 2.38 14.59 20.43
CA ASN A 357 1.43 15.07 19.43
C ASN A 357 2.16 15.93 18.38
N THR A 358 2.32 15.40 17.19
CA THR A 358 3.06 16.03 16.10
C THR A 358 2.22 17.00 15.27
N ASN A 359 0.90 17.15 15.56
CA ASN A 359 0.03 18.09 14.84
C ASN A 359 0.55 19.54 14.96
N PRO A 360 1.01 20.17 13.87
CA PRO A 360 1.51 21.54 13.90
C PRO A 360 0.38 22.57 13.98
N ILE A 361 -0.86 22.18 13.63
CA ILE A 361 -2.02 23.08 13.57
C ILE A 361 -2.67 23.14 14.95
N LYS A 362 -2.92 24.36 15.41
CA LYS A 362 -3.63 24.62 16.65
C LYS A 362 -4.90 25.42 16.35
N TYR A 363 -5.98 25.06 17.03
CA TYR A 363 -7.26 25.75 16.92
C TYR A 363 -7.48 26.61 18.16
N MET A 364 -8.03 27.80 17.96
CA MET A 364 -8.29 28.77 19.01
C MET A 364 -9.79 29.04 19.17
#